data_02299d7186b56337ffc59b65674c3686
#
_entry.id   02299d7186b56337ffc59b65674c3686
#
_cell.length_a   1.000
_cell.length_b   1.000
_cell.length_c   1.000
_cell.angle_alpha   90.00
_cell.angle_beta   90.00
_cell.angle_gamma   90.00
#
_symmetry.space_group_name_H-M   'P 1'
#
loop_
_entity.id
_entity.type
_entity.pdbx_description
1 polymer ?
#
loop_
_entity_poly.entity_id
_entity_poly.type
_entity_poly.pdbx_seq_one_letter_code
_entity_poly.pdbx_strand_id
1 'polypeptide(L)'
;GACRIFVAAMLGLICSACSVTRKIPEGQYLLQKVKIDADKSTPRKERITAADFEKYVRQTPNKRFLGTNFYVWLYEQANPGKQNWWNNWKRRIGQEPVLLDMGLTERSAQNLKIFMDSKGFRASQVTFEVDTTSRRKRARVTYRTRQGEPYRIDSVSYEFRDKFLEQIILPDTANTLLRKGKTKRFRGFAG
;
A
#
# COMPACT_ATOMS: atom_id res chain seq x y z
N GLY A 1 -18.92 -8.77 -42.43
CA GLY A 1 -17.72 -9.64 -42.24
C GLY A 1 -16.77 -9.14 -41.14
N ALA A 2 -16.29 -7.91 -41.20
CA ALA A 2 -15.25 -7.37 -40.31
C ALA A 2 -15.65 -7.33 -38.82
N CYS A 3 -16.91 -7.00 -38.52
CA CYS A 3 -17.40 -6.94 -37.13
C CYS A 3 -17.40 -8.32 -36.44
N ARG A 4 -17.71 -9.39 -37.18
CA ARG A 4 -17.67 -10.76 -36.63
C ARG A 4 -16.26 -11.24 -36.35
N ILE A 5 -15.31 -10.85 -37.18
CA ILE A 5 -13.86 -11.17 -36.98
C ILE A 5 -13.32 -10.38 -35.77
N PHE A 6 -13.73 -9.12 -35.61
CA PHE A 6 -13.34 -8.29 -34.47
C PHE A 6 -13.89 -8.84 -33.14
N VAL A 7 -15.13 -9.30 -33.12
CA VAL A 7 -15.76 -9.91 -31.94
C VAL A 7 -15.10 -11.25 -31.61
N ALA A 8 -14.79 -12.08 -32.60
CA ALA A 8 -14.11 -13.35 -32.41
C ALA A 8 -12.67 -13.16 -31.88
N ALA A 9 -11.94 -12.18 -32.41
CA ALA A 9 -10.61 -11.82 -31.92
C ALA A 9 -10.64 -11.29 -30.48
N MET A 10 -11.64 -10.49 -30.13
CA MET A 10 -11.85 -9.99 -28.78
C MET A 10 -12.24 -11.10 -27.79
N LEU A 11 -13.08 -12.07 -28.19
CA LEU A 11 -13.38 -13.25 -27.39
C LEU A 11 -12.15 -14.13 -27.18
N GLY A 12 -11.30 -14.30 -28.18
CA GLY A 12 -10.04 -15.05 -28.10
C GLY A 12 -9.06 -14.43 -27.09
N LEU A 13 -8.97 -13.11 -27.04
CA LEU A 13 -8.16 -12.38 -26.07
C LEU A 13 -8.66 -12.56 -24.63
N ILE A 14 -9.97 -12.64 -24.41
CA ILE A 14 -10.56 -12.84 -23.09
C ILE A 14 -10.29 -14.26 -22.56
N CYS A 15 -10.33 -15.27 -23.43
CA CYS A 15 -10.02 -16.66 -23.07
C CYS A 15 -8.52 -16.87 -22.73
N SER A 16 -7.62 -16.13 -23.36
CA SER A 16 -6.17 -16.20 -23.10
C SER A 16 -5.77 -15.67 -21.71
N ALA A 17 -6.57 -14.78 -21.13
CA ALA A 17 -6.32 -14.22 -19.78
C ALA A 17 -6.44 -15.26 -18.63
N CYS A 18 -7.02 -16.42 -18.89
CA CYS A 18 -7.12 -17.50 -17.89
C CYS A 18 -5.82 -18.30 -17.71
N SER A 19 -4.84 -18.16 -18.60
CA SER A 19 -3.61 -18.97 -18.57
C SER A 19 -2.48 -18.40 -17.67
N VAL A 20 -2.56 -17.13 -17.29
CA VAL A 20 -1.51 -16.42 -16.52
C VAL A 20 -1.16 -17.10 -15.20
N THR A 21 -2.10 -17.74 -14.56
CA THR A 21 -1.87 -18.43 -13.28
C THR A 21 -1.41 -19.88 -13.41
N ARG A 22 -1.30 -20.39 -14.64
CA ARG A 22 -0.94 -21.79 -14.91
C ARG A 22 0.53 -22.10 -14.56
N LYS A 23 1.41 -21.09 -14.74
CA LYS A 23 2.84 -21.23 -14.45
C LYS A 23 3.21 -20.96 -12.99
N ILE A 24 2.25 -20.49 -12.17
CA ILE A 24 2.50 -20.23 -10.76
C ILE A 24 2.63 -21.57 -10.02
N PRO A 25 3.71 -21.79 -9.24
CA PRO A 25 3.91 -22.98 -8.45
C PRO A 25 2.73 -23.31 -7.53
N GLU A 26 2.60 -24.55 -7.12
CA GLU A 26 1.59 -24.92 -6.13
C GLU A 26 1.88 -24.25 -4.79
N GLY A 27 0.83 -23.85 -4.08
CA GLY A 27 0.95 -23.13 -2.81
C GLY A 27 1.25 -21.62 -2.94
N GLN A 28 1.56 -21.12 -4.15
CA GLN A 28 1.76 -19.71 -4.39
C GLN A 28 0.55 -19.06 -5.06
N TYR A 29 0.33 -17.78 -4.78
CA TYR A 29 -0.82 -17.04 -5.26
C TYR A 29 -0.39 -15.70 -5.88
N LEU A 30 -0.94 -15.39 -7.05
CA LEU A 30 -0.76 -14.08 -7.70
C LEU A 30 -1.50 -13.02 -6.88
N LEU A 31 -0.79 -11.99 -6.43
CA LEU A 31 -1.40 -10.87 -5.74
C LEU A 31 -2.23 -10.04 -6.73
N GLN A 32 -3.56 -10.24 -6.67
CA GLN A 32 -4.47 -9.61 -7.60
C GLN A 32 -4.94 -8.23 -7.16
N LYS A 33 -5.13 -8.05 -5.86
CA LYS A 33 -5.67 -6.80 -5.31
C LYS A 33 -5.16 -6.59 -3.88
N VAL A 34 -4.79 -5.36 -3.61
CA VAL A 34 -4.61 -4.83 -2.26
C VAL A 34 -5.69 -3.79 -2.02
N LYS A 35 -6.41 -3.91 -0.93
CA LYS A 35 -7.44 -2.97 -0.49
C LYS A 35 -7.08 -2.43 0.87
N ILE A 36 -7.25 -1.14 1.08
CA ILE A 36 -7.13 -0.51 2.38
C ILE A 36 -8.52 0.00 2.77
N ASP A 37 -9.05 -0.56 3.84
CA ASP A 37 -10.33 -0.18 4.43
C ASP A 37 -10.04 0.74 5.61
N ALA A 38 -9.99 2.04 5.29
CA ALA A 38 -9.67 3.07 6.27
C ALA A 38 -10.88 3.36 7.15
N ASP A 39 -10.62 3.55 8.45
CA ASP A 39 -11.63 3.89 9.43
C ASP A 39 -12.36 5.18 9.06
N LYS A 40 -13.68 5.14 9.14
CA LYS A 40 -14.56 6.28 8.86
C LYS A 40 -15.18 6.90 10.12
N SER A 41 -14.91 6.33 11.31
CA SER A 41 -15.44 6.83 12.59
C SER A 41 -14.83 8.16 12.99
N THR A 42 -13.56 8.39 12.62
CA THR A 42 -12.84 9.64 12.91
C THR A 42 -13.40 10.82 12.09
N PRO A 43 -13.53 12.02 12.67
CA PRO A 43 -13.98 13.22 11.96
C PRO A 43 -13.17 13.49 10.70
N ARG A 44 -13.82 13.94 9.63
CA ARG A 44 -13.23 14.09 8.29
C ARG A 44 -11.93 14.91 8.26
N LYS A 45 -11.82 15.91 9.14
CA LYS A 45 -10.63 16.78 9.23
C LYS A 45 -9.38 16.07 9.78
N GLU A 46 -9.57 15.04 10.60
CA GLU A 46 -8.49 14.30 11.27
C GLU A 46 -8.29 12.89 10.70
N ARG A 47 -9.15 12.50 9.77
CA ARG A 47 -9.14 11.17 9.18
C ARG A 47 -7.95 10.98 8.26
N ILE A 48 -7.24 9.87 8.44
CA ILE A 48 -6.25 9.37 7.48
C ILE A 48 -7.01 8.60 6.40
N THR A 49 -6.75 8.93 5.15
CA THR A 49 -7.42 8.30 4.00
C THR A 49 -6.67 7.07 3.50
N ALA A 50 -7.35 6.22 2.73
CA ALA A 50 -6.71 5.08 2.09
C ALA A 50 -5.51 5.49 1.21
N ALA A 51 -5.59 6.63 0.54
CA ALA A 51 -4.52 7.17 -0.29
C ALA A 51 -3.25 7.52 0.50
N ASP A 52 -3.40 7.97 1.75
CA ASP A 52 -2.27 8.25 2.62
C ASP A 52 -1.53 6.99 3.02
N PHE A 53 -2.24 5.87 3.12
CA PHE A 53 -1.69 4.57 3.49
C PHE A 53 -0.99 3.84 2.34
N GLU A 54 -1.34 4.10 1.08
CA GLU A 54 -0.80 3.38 -0.08
C GLU A 54 0.73 3.38 -0.13
N LYS A 55 1.37 4.48 0.29
CA LYS A 55 2.83 4.63 0.32
C LYS A 55 3.55 3.70 1.30
N TYR A 56 2.83 3.16 2.27
CA TYR A 56 3.38 2.32 3.34
C TYR A 56 3.16 0.83 3.10
N VAL A 57 2.40 0.49 2.06
CA VAL A 57 2.21 -0.90 1.63
C VAL A 57 3.41 -1.35 0.81
N ARG A 58 4.04 -2.44 1.22
CA ARG A 58 5.26 -2.98 0.60
C ARG A 58 5.00 -3.74 -0.70
N GLN A 59 3.83 -4.36 -0.82
CA GLN A 59 3.45 -5.12 -2.00
C GLN A 59 2.32 -4.44 -2.77
N THR A 60 2.58 -4.10 -4.02
CA THR A 60 1.56 -3.59 -4.94
C THR A 60 1.26 -4.62 -6.01
N PRO A 61 -0.01 -4.90 -6.34
CA PRO A 61 -0.36 -5.84 -7.39
C PRO A 61 0.08 -5.33 -8.76
N ASN A 62 0.25 -6.26 -9.70
CA ASN A 62 0.53 -5.92 -11.09
C ASN A 62 -0.56 -5.00 -11.69
N LYS A 63 -0.14 -4.13 -12.59
CA LYS A 63 -1.06 -3.29 -13.38
C LYS A 63 -1.99 -4.18 -14.19
N ARG A 64 -3.25 -3.77 -14.28
CA ARG A 64 -4.26 -4.49 -15.04
C ARG A 64 -4.71 -3.66 -16.23
N PHE A 65 -4.90 -4.32 -17.37
CA PHE A 65 -5.46 -3.71 -18.55
C PHE A 65 -6.84 -4.31 -18.83
N LEU A 66 -7.87 -3.46 -18.93
CA LEU A 66 -9.26 -3.88 -19.09
C LEU A 66 -9.69 -5.01 -18.13
N GLY A 67 -9.28 -4.91 -16.86
CA GLY A 67 -9.59 -5.91 -15.84
C GLY A 67 -8.80 -7.22 -15.96
N THR A 68 -7.94 -7.38 -16.95
CA THR A 68 -7.13 -8.58 -17.20
C THR A 68 -5.68 -8.37 -16.76
N ASN A 69 -4.97 -9.48 -16.50
CA ASN A 69 -3.53 -9.45 -16.18
C ASN A 69 -2.67 -9.44 -17.46
N PHE A 70 -3.02 -8.57 -18.41
CA PHE A 70 -2.38 -8.50 -19.73
C PHE A 70 -0.86 -8.35 -19.66
N TYR A 71 -0.35 -7.48 -18.77
CA TYR A 71 1.09 -7.24 -18.65
C TYR A 71 1.85 -8.46 -18.11
N VAL A 72 1.25 -9.23 -17.21
CA VAL A 72 1.82 -10.48 -16.70
C VAL A 72 1.81 -11.54 -17.81
N TRP A 73 0.71 -11.66 -18.54
CA TRP A 73 0.62 -12.56 -19.68
C TRP A 73 1.67 -12.24 -20.75
N LEU A 74 1.88 -10.95 -21.05
CA LEU A 74 2.88 -10.50 -22.02
C LEU A 74 4.29 -10.88 -21.58
N TYR A 75 4.61 -10.73 -20.29
CA TYR A 75 5.87 -11.14 -19.70
C TYR A 75 6.11 -12.66 -19.82
N GLU A 76 5.08 -13.46 -19.51
CA GLU A 76 5.16 -14.93 -19.60
C GLU A 76 5.30 -15.44 -21.03
N GLN A 77 4.84 -14.68 -22.02
CA GLN A 77 5.02 -14.98 -23.45
C GLN A 77 6.41 -14.60 -23.97
N ALA A 78 7.20 -13.88 -23.20
CA ALA A 78 8.55 -13.55 -23.56
C ALA A 78 9.49 -14.73 -23.30
N ASN A 79 10.24 -15.17 -24.32
CA ASN A 79 11.23 -16.25 -24.21
C ASN A 79 12.59 -15.65 -23.80
N PRO A 80 13.16 -16.05 -22.64
CA PRO A 80 14.45 -15.51 -22.19
C PRO A 80 15.63 -15.82 -23.13
N GLY A 81 15.55 -16.89 -23.92
CA GLY A 81 16.62 -17.30 -24.86
C GLY A 81 16.56 -16.63 -26.24
N LYS A 82 15.51 -15.88 -26.57
CA LYS A 82 15.37 -15.22 -27.86
C LYS A 82 15.53 -13.71 -27.77
N GLN A 83 16.53 -13.15 -28.45
CA GLN A 83 16.80 -11.71 -28.47
C GLN A 83 16.21 -11.02 -29.71
N ASN A 84 14.97 -11.33 -30.07
CA ASN A 84 14.28 -10.66 -31.16
C ASN A 84 13.63 -9.36 -30.66
N TRP A 85 13.46 -8.36 -31.55
CA TRP A 85 12.79 -7.10 -31.25
C TRP A 85 11.42 -7.29 -30.57
N TRP A 86 10.59 -8.21 -31.06
CA TRP A 86 9.30 -8.56 -30.46
C TRP A 86 9.42 -9.12 -29.04
N ASN A 87 10.42 -9.91 -28.78
CA ASN A 87 10.63 -10.52 -27.49
C ASN A 87 11.14 -9.48 -26.47
N ASN A 88 12.04 -8.60 -26.91
CA ASN A 88 12.52 -7.47 -26.12
C ASN A 88 11.39 -6.50 -25.80
N TRP A 89 10.50 -6.22 -26.75
CA TRP A 89 9.30 -5.41 -26.53
C TRP A 89 8.36 -6.02 -25.49
N LYS A 90 8.08 -7.34 -25.59
CA LYS A 90 7.26 -8.07 -24.59
C LYS A 90 7.85 -7.99 -23.18
N ARG A 91 9.16 -8.15 -23.05
CA ARG A 91 9.88 -8.06 -21.76
C ARG A 91 9.86 -6.64 -21.19
N ARG A 92 9.96 -5.65 -22.04
CA ARG A 92 9.97 -4.24 -21.63
C ARG A 92 8.61 -3.76 -21.14
N ILE A 93 7.53 -4.20 -21.75
CA ILE A 93 6.16 -3.81 -21.39
C ILE A 93 5.56 -4.77 -20.37
N GLY A 94 5.91 -6.05 -20.45
CA GLY A 94 5.46 -7.08 -19.52
C GLY A 94 5.91 -6.81 -18.09
N GLN A 95 5.14 -7.30 -17.13
CA GLN A 95 5.47 -7.23 -15.71
C GLN A 95 5.60 -8.63 -15.14
N GLU A 96 6.66 -8.85 -14.38
CA GLU A 96 6.82 -10.07 -13.60
C GLU A 96 5.64 -10.27 -12.66
N PRO A 97 5.11 -11.51 -12.51
CA PRO A 97 4.00 -11.77 -11.62
C PRO A 97 4.38 -11.48 -10.17
N VAL A 98 3.65 -10.59 -9.52
CA VAL A 98 3.81 -10.32 -8.09
C VAL A 98 3.07 -11.40 -7.32
N LEU A 99 3.82 -12.27 -6.64
CA LEU A 99 3.27 -13.32 -5.81
C LEU A 99 2.99 -12.79 -4.40
N LEU A 100 1.98 -13.36 -3.73
CA LEU A 100 1.68 -13.02 -2.34
C LEU A 100 2.84 -13.44 -1.45
N ASP A 101 3.38 -12.49 -0.71
CA ASP A 101 4.35 -12.69 0.37
C ASP A 101 3.71 -12.27 1.70
N MET A 102 3.55 -13.24 2.60
CA MET A 102 2.95 -13.00 3.92
C MET A 102 3.84 -12.12 4.79
N GLY A 103 5.17 -12.28 4.73
CA GLY A 103 6.10 -11.46 5.48
C GLY A 103 6.04 -9.98 5.07
N LEU A 104 5.92 -9.69 3.75
CA LEU A 104 5.72 -8.33 3.27
C LEU A 104 4.33 -7.80 3.63
N THR A 105 3.30 -8.66 3.71
CA THR A 105 1.95 -8.29 4.14
C THR A 105 1.96 -7.85 5.61
N GLU A 106 2.59 -8.63 6.49
CA GLU A 106 2.74 -8.30 7.92
C GLU A 106 3.53 -7.02 8.13
N ARG A 107 4.68 -6.88 7.44
CA ARG A 107 5.48 -5.63 7.48
C ARG A 107 4.70 -4.42 6.99
N SER A 108 3.82 -4.59 6.01
CA SER A 108 2.93 -3.52 5.56
C SER A 108 1.96 -3.13 6.68
N ALA A 109 1.34 -4.09 7.36
CA ALA A 109 0.45 -3.80 8.49
C ALA A 109 1.18 -3.06 9.62
N GLN A 110 2.41 -3.45 9.94
CA GLN A 110 3.26 -2.76 10.92
C GLN A 110 3.58 -1.31 10.48
N ASN A 111 3.94 -1.11 9.20
CA ASN A 111 4.22 0.22 8.66
C ASN A 111 2.99 1.13 8.73
N LEU A 112 1.81 0.60 8.45
CA LEU A 112 0.55 1.34 8.58
C LEU A 112 0.30 1.76 10.02
N LYS A 113 0.58 0.87 10.99
CA LYS A 113 0.48 1.18 12.42
C LYS A 113 1.46 2.28 12.82
N ILE A 114 2.74 2.15 12.46
CA ILE A 114 3.78 3.15 12.72
C ILE A 114 3.41 4.50 12.12
N PHE A 115 2.87 4.50 10.91
CA PHE A 115 2.39 5.73 10.28
C PHE A 115 1.27 6.40 11.09
N MET A 116 0.27 5.65 11.56
CA MET A 116 -0.79 6.20 12.40
C MET A 116 -0.25 6.72 13.73
N ASP A 117 0.68 6.00 14.35
CA ASP A 117 1.35 6.45 15.58
C ASP A 117 2.09 7.78 15.37
N SER A 118 2.79 7.92 14.23
CA SER A 118 3.47 9.18 13.86
C SER A 118 2.52 10.36 13.68
N LYS A 119 1.27 10.07 13.34
CA LYS A 119 0.19 11.07 13.23
C LYS A 119 -0.49 11.36 14.57
N GLY A 120 -0.12 10.66 15.65
CA GLY A 120 -0.66 10.84 16.98
C GLY A 120 -1.77 9.86 17.37
N PHE A 121 -2.07 8.87 16.54
CA PHE A 121 -3.11 7.86 16.82
C PHE A 121 -2.51 6.60 17.47
N ARG A 122 -2.05 6.71 18.71
CA ARG A 122 -1.37 5.60 19.43
C ARG A 122 -2.26 4.41 19.75
N ALA A 123 -3.56 4.65 19.97
CA ALA A 123 -4.55 3.60 20.19
C ALA A 123 -5.05 2.95 18.89
N SER A 124 -4.42 3.26 17.76
CA SER A 124 -4.78 2.71 16.47
C SER A 124 -4.51 1.21 16.38
N GLN A 125 -5.31 0.52 15.56
CA GLN A 125 -5.17 -0.90 15.27
C GLN A 125 -5.16 -1.13 13.77
N VAL A 126 -4.33 -2.06 13.33
CA VAL A 126 -4.27 -2.52 11.95
C VAL A 126 -4.40 -4.04 11.93
N THR A 127 -5.37 -4.53 11.20
CA THR A 127 -5.54 -5.95 10.90
C THR A 127 -5.50 -6.16 9.40
N PHE A 128 -5.18 -7.37 8.96
CA PHE A 128 -5.26 -7.72 7.56
C PHE A 128 -5.94 -9.08 7.38
N GLU A 129 -6.59 -9.23 6.26
CA GLU A 129 -7.21 -10.47 5.80
C GLU A 129 -6.65 -10.81 4.44
N VAL A 130 -6.35 -12.08 4.25
CA VAL A 130 -5.90 -12.64 2.98
C VAL A 130 -6.96 -13.60 2.46
N ASP A 131 -7.60 -13.23 1.36
CA ASP A 131 -8.54 -14.07 0.64
C ASP A 131 -7.83 -14.72 -0.54
N THR A 132 -7.75 -16.05 -0.54
CA THR A 132 -7.10 -16.83 -1.58
C THR A 132 -8.11 -17.67 -2.34
N THR A 133 -8.08 -17.58 -3.67
CA THR A 133 -8.88 -18.43 -4.54
C THR A 133 -7.99 -19.51 -5.15
N SER A 134 -7.97 -20.70 -4.54
CA SER A 134 -7.11 -21.83 -4.93
C SER A 134 -7.27 -22.22 -6.39
N ARG A 135 -8.52 -22.31 -6.89
CA ARG A 135 -8.84 -22.67 -8.28
C ARG A 135 -8.18 -21.76 -9.32
N ARG A 136 -7.94 -20.47 -8.99
CA ARG A 136 -7.34 -19.48 -9.89
C ARG A 136 -5.97 -19.00 -9.41
N LYS A 137 -5.41 -19.60 -8.37
CA LYS A 137 -4.13 -19.22 -7.74
C LYS A 137 -4.01 -17.68 -7.58
N ARG A 138 -5.04 -17.05 -7.04
CA ARG A 138 -5.12 -15.59 -6.86
C ARG A 138 -5.32 -15.25 -5.41
N ALA A 139 -4.69 -14.16 -4.97
CA ALA A 139 -4.83 -13.63 -3.63
C ALA A 139 -5.30 -12.18 -3.64
N ARG A 140 -6.05 -11.83 -2.62
CA ARG A 140 -6.48 -10.46 -2.32
C ARG A 140 -6.12 -10.18 -0.86
N VAL A 141 -5.44 -9.07 -0.61
CA VAL A 141 -5.12 -8.61 0.74
C VAL A 141 -6.01 -7.41 1.06
N THR A 142 -6.66 -7.43 2.21
CA THR A 142 -7.44 -6.31 2.71
C THR A 142 -6.88 -5.88 4.07
N TYR A 143 -6.32 -4.68 4.14
CA TYR A 143 -5.91 -4.07 5.40
C TYR A 143 -7.09 -3.28 5.97
N ARG A 144 -7.43 -3.52 7.24
CA ARG A 144 -8.43 -2.75 7.98
C ARG A 144 -7.73 -1.93 9.04
N THR A 145 -7.99 -0.63 9.05
CA THR A 145 -7.40 0.28 10.01
C THR A 145 -8.47 0.88 10.91
N ARG A 146 -8.20 0.94 12.21
CA ARG A 146 -8.97 1.71 13.18
C ARG A 146 -8.07 2.76 13.78
N GLN A 147 -8.41 4.03 13.60
CA GLN A 147 -7.57 5.14 14.06
C GLN A 147 -7.65 5.37 15.56
N GLY A 148 -8.84 5.25 16.14
CA GLY A 148 -9.09 5.68 17.51
C GLY A 148 -9.00 7.21 17.65
N GLU A 149 -8.90 7.69 18.88
CA GLU A 149 -8.77 9.12 19.17
C GLU A 149 -7.32 9.58 19.08
N PRO A 150 -7.07 10.77 18.52
CA PRO A 150 -5.73 11.33 18.47
C PRO A 150 -5.26 11.80 19.85
N TYR A 151 -4.03 11.47 20.22
CA TYR A 151 -3.41 12.02 21.42
C TYR A 151 -3.11 13.50 21.22
N ARG A 152 -3.64 14.32 22.12
CA ARG A 152 -3.43 15.77 22.12
C ARG A 152 -2.50 16.16 23.25
N ILE A 153 -1.78 17.26 23.06
CA ILE A 153 -0.97 17.86 24.11
C ILE A 153 -1.92 18.50 25.12
N ASP A 154 -1.90 18.03 26.36
CA ASP A 154 -2.69 18.62 27.43
C ASP A 154 -1.97 19.81 28.08
N SER A 155 -0.70 19.61 28.41
CA SER A 155 0.13 20.64 29.02
C SER A 155 1.56 20.58 28.47
N VAL A 156 2.22 21.71 28.47
CA VAL A 156 3.66 21.83 28.15
C VAL A 156 4.31 22.52 29.33
N SER A 157 5.26 21.85 29.98
CA SER A 157 6.10 22.40 31.03
C SER A 157 7.54 22.47 30.53
N TYR A 158 8.24 23.52 30.92
CA TYR A 158 9.64 23.71 30.59
C TYR A 158 10.44 23.64 31.88
N GLU A 159 11.44 22.80 31.94
CA GLU A 159 12.36 22.67 33.05
C GLU A 159 13.77 22.96 32.54
N PHE A 160 14.43 23.96 33.12
CA PHE A 160 15.78 24.37 32.75
C PHE A 160 16.73 24.13 33.89
N ARG A 161 17.87 23.51 33.61
CA ARG A 161 18.98 23.39 34.55
C ARG A 161 19.86 24.63 34.58
N ASP A 162 19.86 25.40 33.48
CA ASP A 162 20.65 26.60 33.29
C ASP A 162 19.73 27.81 33.21
N LYS A 163 19.95 28.76 34.13
CA LYS A 163 19.19 30.03 34.21
C LYS A 163 19.39 30.92 32.98
N PHE A 164 20.51 30.83 32.28
CA PHE A 164 20.77 31.59 31.08
C PHE A 164 19.86 31.08 29.93
N LEU A 165 19.75 29.76 29.79
CA LEU A 165 18.83 29.16 28.80
C LEU A 165 17.36 29.47 29.10
N GLU A 166 17.01 29.50 30.39
CA GLU A 166 15.66 29.88 30.84
C GLU A 166 15.27 31.27 30.36
N GLN A 167 16.16 32.27 30.55
CA GLN A 167 15.89 33.65 30.13
C GLN A 167 15.76 33.83 28.62
N ILE A 168 16.42 32.97 27.82
CA ILE A 168 16.35 33.05 26.36
C ILE A 168 15.11 32.33 25.83
N ILE A 169 14.76 31.18 26.40
CA ILE A 169 13.75 30.29 25.82
C ILE A 169 12.33 30.66 26.33
N LEU A 170 12.18 31.05 27.60
CA LEU A 170 10.86 31.38 28.15
C LEU A 170 10.12 32.48 27.39
N PRO A 171 10.73 33.57 26.97
CA PRO A 171 10.02 34.61 26.18
C PRO A 171 9.54 34.11 24.84
N ASP A 172 10.24 33.15 24.23
CA ASP A 172 9.88 32.59 22.90
C ASP A 172 8.94 31.39 22.97
N THR A 173 8.55 30.94 24.17
CA THR A 173 7.60 29.80 24.33
C THR A 173 6.25 30.06 23.68
N ALA A 174 5.84 31.31 23.52
CA ALA A 174 4.62 31.68 22.82
C ALA A 174 4.65 31.29 21.32
N ASN A 175 5.84 31.23 20.70
CA ASN A 175 6.06 30.90 19.30
C ASN A 175 6.31 29.41 19.05
N THR A 176 6.33 28.58 20.08
CA THR A 176 6.61 27.15 19.92
C THR A 176 5.50 26.42 19.18
N LEU A 177 5.89 25.35 18.49
CA LEU A 177 4.95 24.45 17.81
C LEU A 177 4.16 23.57 18.80
N LEU A 178 4.64 23.48 20.06
CA LEU A 178 4.03 22.68 21.11
C LEU A 178 2.95 23.53 21.80
N ARG A 179 1.69 23.35 21.41
CA ARG A 179 0.55 24.08 22.01
C ARG A 179 -0.48 23.08 22.52
N LYS A 180 -1.12 23.43 23.66
CA LYS A 180 -2.25 22.66 24.19
C LYS A 180 -3.32 22.41 23.11
N GLY A 181 -3.86 21.20 23.06
CA GLY A 181 -4.89 20.79 22.11
C GLY A 181 -4.38 20.39 20.71
N LYS A 182 -3.10 20.65 20.38
CA LYS A 182 -2.53 20.16 19.11
C LYS A 182 -2.21 18.67 19.21
N THR A 183 -2.46 17.96 18.13
CA THR A 183 -2.04 16.56 17.98
C THR A 183 -0.53 16.47 17.96
N LYS A 184 0.06 15.62 18.81
CA LYS A 184 1.51 15.41 18.86
C LYS A 184 1.94 14.62 17.62
N ARG A 185 2.46 15.31 16.63
CA ARG A 185 3.07 14.67 15.46
C ARG A 185 4.54 14.38 15.78
N PHE A 186 4.88 13.11 15.89
CA PHE A 186 6.28 12.71 15.95
C PHE A 186 6.87 12.80 14.54
N ARG A 187 7.76 13.73 14.30
CA ARG A 187 8.70 13.60 13.19
C ARG A 187 9.71 12.55 13.63
N GLY A 188 9.71 11.39 13.00
CA GLY A 188 10.81 10.44 13.17
C GLY A 188 12.09 11.15 12.77
N PHE A 189 13.03 11.22 13.67
CA PHE A 189 14.42 11.49 13.29
C PHE A 189 14.84 10.26 12.47
N ALA A 190 14.98 10.43 11.16
CA ALA A 190 15.74 9.52 10.34
C ALA A 190 17.21 9.75 10.75
N GLY A 191 17.78 8.80 11.54
CA GLY A 191 19.21 8.65 11.69
C GLY A 191 19.77 7.93 10.47
#